data_a97b514ec4eebf0f5805b169b31338a3
#
_entry.id   a97b514ec4eebf0f5805b169b31338a3
#
_cell.length_a   1.000
_cell.length_b   1.000
_cell.length_c   1.000
_cell.angle_alpha   90.00
_cell.angle_beta   90.00
_cell.angle_gamma   90.00
#
_symmetry.space_group_name_H-M   'P 1'
#
loop_
_entity.id
_entity.type
_entity.pdbx_description
1 polymer ?
#
loop_
_entity_poly.entity_id
_entity_poly.type
_entity_poly.pdbx_seq_one_letter_code
_entity_poly.pdbx_strand_id
1 'polypeptide(L)'
;MLLYDVGERIRKRRKALDLNQDQLAELASLNRVTIAKYEAGKVEPGAQALARIADALETSVDALLGREQEEAQEGTEDEMQIREMLRRDPSYRMLFSAADGASPEHLRAAAAMLKALKPHDED
;
A
#
# COMPACT_ATOMS: atom_id res chain seq x y z
N MET A 1 15.64 -9.56 7.04
CA MET A 1 14.72 -9.60 5.89
C MET A 1 15.17 -10.63 4.89
N LEU A 2 14.29 -11.43 4.44
CA LEU A 2 14.60 -12.48 3.48
C LEU A 2 14.41 -11.96 2.07
N LEU A 3 15.30 -12.37 1.17
CA LEU A 3 15.22 -11.97 -0.23
C LEU A 3 13.88 -12.31 -0.84
N TYR A 4 13.40 -13.42 -0.47
CA TYR A 4 12.18 -13.96 -0.99
C TYR A 4 10.95 -13.17 -0.55
N ASP A 5 11.05 -12.49 0.60
CA ASP A 5 9.96 -11.61 1.02
C ASP A 5 9.81 -10.41 0.10
N VAL A 6 10.91 -9.83 -0.31
CA VAL A 6 10.90 -8.72 -1.25
C VAL A 6 10.31 -9.16 -2.57
N GLY A 7 10.78 -10.30 -3.07
CA GLY A 7 10.28 -10.83 -4.32
C GLY A 7 8.79 -11.13 -4.29
N GLU A 8 8.31 -11.70 -3.19
CA GLU A 8 6.90 -11.97 -3.02
C GLU A 8 6.08 -10.69 -3.03
N ARG A 9 6.58 -9.64 -2.36
CA ARG A 9 5.86 -8.37 -2.31
C ARG A 9 5.82 -7.70 -3.68
N ILE A 10 6.91 -7.80 -4.43
CA ILE A 10 6.94 -7.30 -5.80
C ILE A 10 5.89 -8.04 -6.63
N ARG A 11 5.86 -9.35 -6.52
CA ARG A 11 4.94 -10.16 -7.29
C ARG A 11 3.49 -9.87 -6.92
N LYS A 12 3.20 -9.78 -5.64
CA LYS A 12 1.84 -9.50 -5.18
C LYS A 12 1.36 -8.16 -5.69
N ARG A 13 2.20 -7.14 -5.56
CA ARG A 13 1.82 -5.81 -5.99
C ARG A 13 1.64 -5.77 -7.50
N ARG A 14 2.54 -6.45 -8.22
CA ARG A 14 2.44 -6.54 -9.67
C ARG A 14 1.11 -7.13 -10.10
N LYS A 15 0.73 -8.22 -9.47
CA LYS A 15 -0.53 -8.88 -9.79
C LYS A 15 -1.73 -8.03 -9.42
N ALA A 16 -1.63 -7.29 -8.32
CA ALA A 16 -2.70 -6.40 -7.90
C ALA A 16 -2.96 -5.31 -8.94
N LEU A 17 -1.94 -4.94 -9.70
CA LEU A 17 -2.07 -3.93 -10.74
C LEU A 17 -2.30 -4.55 -12.12
N ASP A 18 -2.51 -5.85 -12.18
CA ASP A 18 -2.75 -6.57 -13.43
C ASP A 18 -1.60 -6.46 -14.41
N LEU A 19 -0.38 -6.43 -13.90
CA LEU A 19 0.81 -6.37 -14.75
C LEU A 19 1.45 -7.75 -14.85
N ASN A 20 1.97 -8.07 -16.02
CA ASN A 20 2.81 -9.25 -16.15
C ASN A 20 4.27 -8.82 -15.94
N GLN A 21 5.18 -9.80 -15.94
CA GLN A 21 6.60 -9.51 -15.70
C GLN A 21 7.20 -8.61 -16.78
N ASP A 22 6.79 -8.80 -18.03
CA ASP A 22 7.26 -7.95 -19.12
C ASP A 22 6.84 -6.50 -18.95
N GLN A 23 5.59 -6.30 -18.56
CA GLN A 23 5.07 -4.95 -18.37
C GLN A 23 5.77 -4.25 -17.22
N LEU A 24 5.98 -4.97 -16.11
CA LEU A 24 6.70 -4.38 -14.99
C LEU A 24 8.14 -4.04 -15.38
N ALA A 25 8.80 -4.94 -16.11
CA ALA A 25 10.17 -4.70 -16.55
C ALA A 25 10.24 -3.44 -17.41
N GLU A 26 9.31 -3.28 -18.30
CA GLU A 26 9.28 -2.11 -19.17
C GLU A 26 9.09 -0.83 -18.36
N LEU A 27 8.15 -0.84 -17.43
CA LEU A 27 7.89 0.34 -16.59
C LEU A 27 9.08 0.68 -15.70
N ALA A 28 9.79 -0.32 -15.24
CA ALA A 28 10.92 -0.11 -14.35
C ALA A 28 12.25 0.05 -15.09
N SER A 29 12.22 0.00 -16.41
CA SER A 29 13.43 0.06 -17.25
C SER A 29 14.41 -1.05 -16.93
N LEU A 30 13.88 -2.22 -16.71
CA LEU A 30 14.65 -3.43 -16.45
C LEU A 30 14.23 -4.48 -17.46
N ASN A 31 14.91 -5.62 -17.49
CA ASN A 31 14.46 -6.68 -18.38
C ASN A 31 13.66 -7.72 -17.59
N ARG A 32 12.89 -8.50 -18.33
CA ARG A 32 11.98 -9.47 -17.75
C ARG A 32 12.72 -10.53 -16.92
N VAL A 33 13.88 -10.97 -17.40
CA VAL A 33 14.65 -12.00 -16.71
C VAL A 33 15.07 -11.50 -15.33
N THR A 34 15.44 -10.22 -15.24
CA THR A 34 15.80 -9.61 -13.97
C THR A 34 14.62 -9.59 -13.01
N ILE A 35 13.46 -9.19 -13.51
CA ILE A 35 12.25 -9.18 -12.70
C ILE A 35 11.92 -10.59 -12.20
N ALA A 36 12.03 -11.57 -13.08
CA ALA A 36 11.76 -12.97 -12.70
C ALA A 36 12.69 -13.45 -11.60
N LYS A 37 13.95 -13.07 -11.68
CA LYS A 37 14.93 -13.46 -10.67
C LYS A 37 14.65 -12.81 -9.32
N TYR A 38 14.24 -11.55 -9.35
CA TYR A 38 13.87 -10.85 -8.12
C TYR A 38 12.65 -11.50 -7.47
N GLU A 39 11.63 -11.80 -8.27
CA GLU A 39 10.41 -12.40 -7.73
C GLU A 39 10.65 -13.81 -7.20
N ALA A 40 11.58 -14.51 -7.80
CA ALA A 40 11.92 -15.87 -7.35
C ALA A 40 12.87 -15.88 -6.15
N GLY A 41 13.36 -14.72 -5.74
CA GLY A 41 14.29 -14.64 -4.62
C GLY A 41 15.69 -15.11 -4.96
N LYS A 42 16.03 -15.22 -6.22
CA LYS A 42 17.36 -15.68 -6.64
C LYS A 42 18.39 -14.58 -6.58
N VAL A 43 17.96 -13.34 -6.75
CA VAL A 43 18.83 -12.18 -6.73
C VAL A 43 18.13 -11.08 -5.95
N GLU A 44 18.88 -10.36 -5.16
CA GLU A 44 18.33 -9.24 -4.40
C GLU A 44 18.43 -7.97 -5.25
N PRO A 45 17.34 -7.22 -5.41
CA PRO A 45 17.41 -5.96 -6.14
C PRO A 45 18.25 -4.96 -5.37
N GLY A 46 19.10 -4.25 -6.07
CA GLY A 46 19.83 -3.13 -5.49
C GLY A 46 18.91 -1.95 -5.25
N ALA A 47 19.44 -0.95 -4.56
CA ALA A 47 18.64 0.21 -4.17
C ALA A 47 18.01 0.90 -5.38
N GLN A 48 18.77 1.06 -6.46
CA GLN A 48 18.30 1.75 -7.64
C GLN A 48 17.20 0.96 -8.35
N ALA A 49 17.43 -0.34 -8.51
CA ALA A 49 16.45 -1.21 -9.14
C ALA A 49 15.17 -1.26 -8.31
N LEU A 50 15.32 -1.33 -7.02
CA LEU A 50 14.16 -1.39 -6.12
C LEU A 50 13.35 -0.10 -6.18
N ALA A 51 14.03 1.05 -6.28
CA ALA A 51 13.34 2.33 -6.41
C ALA A 51 12.54 2.40 -7.71
N ARG A 52 13.11 1.91 -8.80
CA ARG A 52 12.41 1.88 -10.09
C ARG A 52 11.21 0.97 -10.06
N ILE A 53 11.37 -0.18 -9.41
CA ILE A 53 10.26 -1.12 -9.28
C ILE A 53 9.16 -0.53 -8.41
N ALA A 54 9.51 0.14 -7.32
CA ALA A 54 8.53 0.77 -6.45
C ALA A 54 7.74 1.82 -7.21
N ASP A 55 8.43 2.65 -8.00
CA ASP A 55 7.76 3.66 -8.82
C ASP A 55 6.81 3.01 -9.82
N ALA A 56 7.28 1.96 -10.48
CA ALA A 56 6.46 1.27 -11.47
C ALA A 56 5.23 0.64 -10.84
N LEU A 57 5.35 0.19 -9.61
CA LEU A 57 4.25 -0.44 -8.89
C LEU A 57 3.42 0.55 -8.09
N GLU A 58 3.73 1.84 -8.20
CA GLU A 58 3.01 2.89 -7.49
C GLU A 58 3.01 2.67 -5.98
N THR A 59 4.16 2.31 -5.47
CA THR A 59 4.33 2.04 -4.05
C THR A 59 5.69 2.59 -3.61
N SER A 60 6.05 2.36 -2.37
CA SER A 60 7.32 2.84 -1.84
C SER A 60 8.29 1.67 -1.66
N VAL A 61 9.57 2.00 -1.57
CA VAL A 61 10.60 1.00 -1.26
C VAL A 61 10.32 0.39 0.11
N ASP A 62 9.90 1.20 1.07
CA ASP A 62 9.59 0.69 2.40
C ASP A 62 8.46 -0.32 2.38
N ALA A 63 7.46 -0.09 1.55
CA ALA A 63 6.36 -1.05 1.40
C ALA A 63 6.86 -2.37 0.84
N LEU A 64 7.76 -2.33 -0.14
CA LEU A 64 8.32 -3.53 -0.72
C LEU A 64 9.21 -4.27 0.27
N LEU A 65 9.82 -3.55 1.18
CA LEU A 65 10.64 -4.16 2.23
C LEU A 65 9.82 -4.60 3.45
N GLY A 66 8.55 -4.29 3.45
CA GLY A 66 7.68 -4.68 4.54
C GLY A 66 7.65 -3.74 5.74
N ARG A 67 8.42 -2.67 5.69
CA ARG A 67 8.52 -1.74 6.82
C ARG A 67 7.28 -0.89 6.97
N GLU A 68 6.78 -0.41 5.84
CA GLU A 68 5.62 0.46 5.84
C GLU A 68 4.38 -0.25 6.35
N GLN A 69 4.30 -1.55 6.12
CA GLN A 69 3.17 -2.33 6.62
C GLN A 69 3.11 -2.33 8.14
N GLU A 70 4.24 -2.43 8.78
CA GLU A 70 4.28 -2.40 10.23
C GLU A 70 3.85 -1.05 10.75
N GLU A 71 4.34 0.01 10.12
CA GLU A 71 3.94 1.35 10.49
C GLU A 71 2.47 1.60 10.26
N ALA A 72 1.96 1.10 9.14
CA ALA A 72 0.55 1.22 8.82
C ALA A 72 -0.30 0.51 9.86
N GLN A 73 0.17 -0.62 10.35
CA GLN A 73 -0.56 -1.34 11.38
C GLN A 73 -0.67 -0.52 12.67
N GLU A 74 0.37 0.21 12.99
CA GLU A 74 0.33 1.07 14.16
C GLU A 74 -0.62 2.23 14.00
N GLY A 75 -0.70 2.77 12.78
CA GLY A 75 -1.57 3.88 12.51
C GLY A 75 -2.98 3.50 12.11
N THR A 76 -3.26 2.21 12.00
CA THR A 76 -4.50 1.75 11.41
C THR A 76 -5.70 1.81 12.34
N GLU A 77 -5.48 2.13 13.59
CA GLU A 77 -6.62 2.20 14.50
C GLU A 77 -7.66 3.18 14.00
N ASP A 78 -7.23 4.37 13.59
CA ASP A 78 -8.13 5.35 13.01
C ASP A 78 -8.71 4.89 11.69
N GLU A 79 -7.89 4.28 10.87
CA GLU A 79 -8.37 3.76 9.59
C GLU A 79 -9.39 2.67 9.78
N MET A 80 -9.16 1.80 10.73
CA MET A 80 -10.09 0.72 11.03
C MET A 80 -11.42 1.27 11.55
N GLN A 81 -11.37 2.31 12.36
CA GLN A 81 -12.58 2.95 12.85
C GLN A 81 -13.39 3.56 11.71
N ILE A 82 -12.70 4.20 10.78
CA ILE A 82 -13.36 4.78 9.61
C ILE A 82 -14.02 3.68 8.78
N ARG A 83 -13.30 2.60 8.54
CA ARG A 83 -13.85 1.48 7.76
C ARG A 83 -15.06 0.86 8.45
N GLU A 84 -14.99 0.76 9.76
CA GLU A 84 -16.09 0.22 10.54
C GLU A 84 -17.33 1.10 10.41
N MET A 85 -17.14 2.40 10.51
CA MET A 85 -18.23 3.36 10.34
C MET A 85 -18.85 3.27 8.96
N LEU A 86 -18.02 3.18 7.94
CA LEU A 86 -18.50 3.07 6.57
C LEU A 86 -19.31 1.80 6.37
N ARG A 87 -18.94 0.75 7.07
CA ARG A 87 -19.64 -0.52 6.97
C ARG A 87 -20.99 -0.47 7.66
N ARG A 88 -21.04 0.20 8.79
CA ARG A 88 -22.27 0.26 9.61
C ARG A 88 -23.29 1.21 9.05
N ASP A 89 -22.83 2.34 8.54
CA ASP A 89 -23.73 3.43 8.17
C ASP A 89 -23.48 3.88 6.74
N PRO A 90 -24.41 3.59 5.83
CA PRO A 90 -24.23 3.98 4.43
C PRO A 90 -24.06 5.47 4.19
N SER A 91 -24.55 6.31 5.11
CA SER A 91 -24.39 7.75 4.91
C SER A 91 -22.93 8.19 4.97
N TYR A 92 -22.13 7.52 5.79
CA TYR A 92 -20.71 7.80 5.80
C TYR A 92 -20.06 7.39 4.48
N ARG A 93 -20.57 6.33 3.89
CA ARG A 93 -20.09 5.88 2.60
C ARG A 93 -20.27 6.96 1.54
N MET A 94 -21.39 7.64 1.57
CA MET A 94 -21.62 8.73 0.63
C MET A 94 -20.62 9.85 0.82
N LEU A 95 -20.31 10.19 2.07
CA LEU A 95 -19.35 11.24 2.36
C LEU A 95 -17.97 10.91 1.84
N PHE A 96 -17.58 9.64 1.87
CA PHE A 96 -16.24 9.24 1.51
C PHE A 96 -16.14 8.54 0.16
N SER A 97 -17.22 8.50 -0.59
CA SER A 97 -17.19 7.80 -1.88
C SER A 97 -16.24 8.47 -2.85
N ALA A 98 -16.14 9.79 -2.81
CA ALA A 98 -15.22 10.51 -3.67
C ALA A 98 -13.77 10.33 -3.25
N ALA A 99 -13.54 9.78 -2.06
CA ALA A 99 -12.21 9.54 -1.55
C ALA A 99 -11.75 8.11 -1.82
N ASP A 100 -12.47 7.40 -2.67
CA ASP A 100 -12.08 6.07 -3.07
C ASP A 100 -10.68 6.13 -3.66
N GLY A 101 -9.76 5.37 -3.10
CA GLY A 101 -8.36 5.45 -3.50
C GLY A 101 -7.58 6.51 -2.74
N ALA A 102 -8.18 7.15 -1.75
CA ALA A 102 -7.49 8.15 -0.96
C ALA A 102 -6.33 7.54 -0.19
N SER A 103 -5.32 8.35 0.05
CA SER A 103 -4.15 7.93 0.78
C SER A 103 -4.48 7.72 2.26
N PRO A 104 -3.64 6.97 2.99
CA PRO A 104 -3.82 6.84 4.44
C PRO A 104 -3.85 8.17 5.16
N GLU A 105 -3.15 9.15 4.61
CA GLU A 105 -3.13 10.49 5.20
C GLU A 105 -4.52 11.11 5.19
N HIS A 106 -5.24 10.95 4.09
CA HIS A 106 -6.60 11.45 3.99
C HIS A 106 -7.53 10.74 4.96
N LEU A 107 -7.33 9.44 5.14
CA LEU A 107 -8.13 8.68 6.09
C LEU A 107 -7.89 9.13 7.52
N ARG A 108 -6.64 9.45 7.85
CA ARG A 108 -6.32 9.96 9.17
C ARG A 108 -6.95 11.32 9.42
N ALA A 109 -6.93 12.17 8.41
CA ALA A 109 -7.58 13.47 8.53
C ALA A 109 -9.07 13.33 8.77
N ALA A 110 -9.70 12.41 8.05
CA ALA A 110 -11.12 12.15 8.23
C ALA A 110 -11.40 11.61 9.64
N ALA A 111 -10.55 10.74 10.14
CA ALA A 111 -10.70 10.19 11.48
C ALA A 111 -10.61 11.30 12.53
N ALA A 112 -9.65 12.20 12.36
CA ALA A 112 -9.47 13.31 13.28
C ALA A 112 -10.70 14.22 13.29
N MET A 113 -11.26 14.47 12.12
CA MET A 113 -12.48 15.27 12.02
C MET A 113 -13.65 14.63 12.74
N LEU A 114 -13.82 13.34 12.54
CA LEU A 114 -14.90 12.61 13.19
C LEU A 114 -14.75 12.61 14.70
N LYS A 115 -13.53 12.46 15.18
CA LYS A 115 -13.28 12.51 16.62
C LYS A 115 -13.58 13.88 17.19
N ALA A 116 -13.23 14.92 16.45
CA ALA A 116 -13.48 16.29 16.91
C ALA A 116 -14.97 16.61 16.96
N LEU A 117 -15.74 16.03 16.07
CA LEU A 117 -17.18 16.25 16.02
C LEU A 117 -17.94 15.44 17.05
N LYS A 118 -17.33 14.40 17.55
CA LYS A 118 -17.97 13.52 18.49
C LYS A 118 -18.06 14.20 19.85
N PRO A 119 -19.24 14.30 20.45
CA PRO A 119 -19.31 14.85 21.79
C PRO A 119 -18.60 13.91 22.76
N HIS A 120 -18.21 14.47 23.87
CA HIS A 120 -17.47 13.70 24.83
C HIS A 120 -18.36 13.08 25.88
N ASP A 121 -19.39 12.49 25.39
CA ASP A 121 -20.34 11.82 26.22
C ASP A 121 -19.77 10.64 26.96
N GLU A 122 -18.72 10.08 26.39
CA GLU A 122 -18.06 8.96 27.01
C GLU A 122 -17.22 9.37 28.20
N ASP A 123 -17.10 10.60 28.47
CA ASP A 123 -16.31 11.11 29.60
C ASP A 123 -16.89 10.75 30.94
#